data_de8ff16e40d243866dca2a56f76b84bc
#
_entry.id   de8ff16e40d243866dca2a56f76b84bc
#
_cell.length_a   1.000
_cell.length_b   1.000
_cell.length_c   1.000
_cell.angle_alpha   90.00
_cell.angle_beta   90.00
_cell.angle_gamma   90.00
#
_symmetry.space_group_name_H-M   'P 1'
#
loop_
_entity.id
_entity.type
_entity.pdbx_description
1 polymer ?
#
loop_
_entity_poly.entity_id
_entity_poly.type
_entity_poly.pdbx_seq_one_letter_code
_entity_poly.pdbx_strand_id
1 'polypeptide(L)'
;MMRLVPLGPTDQQVPNVVAGMMRIEEMTDEAIRDLYEGCRAAGVDFFDHADLYGSSRHGCERRFSEALRLSSAERDEITLQTKTGIVADDWHFDHSYEHIVTSAEESLQALGTDRLDVLLLHRPDALVEPDEVARAFDHLESSGKVRAFGVSNHTPRQIDLLKTAVTQPIVANQVQLSITHSTIVAQGLAANMAGEDDSITRDGGGLVDYSRINRITLQAWSPFQKNFFDGVIFGAPEYPELNELLDRLAAKYDVTPTAIATAWITRHPAHMQVVLGTTNPQRVADAAAGSDIPLTRAEWYGLISAAGHKVP
;
A
#
# COMPACT_ATOMS: atom_id res chain seq x y z
N MET A 1 -9.22 15.85 -9.55
CA MET A 1 -10.26 14.94 -9.00
C MET A 1 -9.57 13.66 -8.58
N MET A 2 -9.98 13.02 -7.46
CA MET A 2 -9.39 11.74 -7.07
C MET A 2 -9.65 10.70 -8.15
N ARG A 3 -8.58 10.04 -8.61
CA ARG A 3 -8.69 8.96 -9.58
C ARG A 3 -9.07 7.66 -8.87
N LEU A 4 -10.08 6.98 -9.38
CA LEU A 4 -10.44 5.64 -8.94
C LEU A 4 -9.75 4.59 -9.80
N VAL A 5 -9.41 3.47 -9.18
CA VAL A 5 -8.80 2.29 -9.80
C VAL A 5 -9.53 1.02 -9.34
N PRO A 6 -9.56 -0.04 -10.15
CA PRO A 6 -10.11 -1.31 -9.71
C PRO A 6 -9.34 -1.87 -8.51
N LEU A 7 -10.04 -2.43 -7.53
CA LEU A 7 -9.42 -3.21 -6.45
C LEU A 7 -9.30 -4.68 -6.91
N GLY A 8 -8.15 -5.02 -7.41
CA GLY A 8 -7.90 -6.36 -7.94
C GLY A 8 -8.84 -6.72 -9.10
N PRO A 9 -9.24 -8.00 -9.19
CA PRO A 9 -10.18 -8.48 -10.21
C PRO A 9 -11.66 -8.29 -9.84
N THR A 10 -11.95 -7.38 -8.89
CA THR A 10 -13.32 -7.08 -8.46
C THR A 10 -13.91 -5.91 -9.25
N ASP A 11 -15.22 -5.68 -9.12
CA ASP A 11 -15.91 -4.52 -9.69
C ASP A 11 -15.77 -3.27 -8.80
N GLN A 12 -15.19 -3.42 -7.60
CA GLN A 12 -15.02 -2.30 -6.67
C GLN A 12 -14.01 -1.30 -7.20
N GLN A 13 -14.41 -0.02 -7.22
CA GLN A 13 -13.55 1.09 -7.55
C GLN A 13 -13.11 1.80 -6.27
N VAL A 14 -11.82 2.00 -6.09
CA VAL A 14 -11.21 2.60 -4.89
C VAL A 14 -10.27 3.74 -5.27
N PRO A 15 -10.04 4.73 -4.40
CA PRO A 15 -9.08 5.78 -4.67
C PRO A 15 -7.68 5.22 -4.87
N ASN A 16 -6.89 5.82 -5.74
CA ASN A 16 -5.50 5.42 -5.94
C ASN A 16 -4.52 6.05 -4.92
N VAL A 17 -5.05 6.77 -3.94
CA VAL A 17 -4.33 7.24 -2.76
C VAL A 17 -5.01 6.66 -1.51
N VAL A 18 -4.22 6.07 -0.63
CA VAL A 18 -4.65 5.37 0.59
C VAL A 18 -4.01 6.05 1.79
N ALA A 19 -4.77 6.23 2.86
CA ALA A 19 -4.27 6.79 4.11
C ALA A 19 -3.79 5.67 5.05
N GLY A 20 -2.48 5.58 5.28
CA GLY A 20 -1.89 4.62 6.21
C GLY A 20 -1.89 5.16 7.65
N MET A 21 -2.43 4.39 8.57
CA MET A 21 -2.72 4.78 9.96
C MET A 21 -1.65 4.30 10.98
N MET A 22 -0.46 3.97 10.54
CA MET A 22 0.60 3.40 11.38
C MET A 22 1.10 4.33 12.50
N ARG A 23 0.86 5.66 12.42
CA ARG A 23 1.46 6.66 13.31
C ARG A 23 0.45 7.43 14.14
N ILE A 24 -0.77 6.94 14.29
CA ILE A 24 -1.84 7.68 14.97
C ILE A 24 -1.94 7.42 16.48
N GLU A 25 -1.22 6.42 17.00
CA GLU A 25 -1.39 5.96 18.39
C GLU A 25 -1.21 7.07 19.43
N GLU A 26 -0.20 7.91 19.27
CA GLU A 26 0.11 9.00 20.21
C GLU A 26 -0.61 10.33 19.89
N MET A 27 -1.43 10.36 18.84
CA MET A 27 -2.18 11.55 18.45
C MET A 27 -3.37 11.78 19.38
N THR A 28 -3.75 13.03 19.56
CA THR A 28 -5.01 13.38 20.25
C THR A 28 -6.22 12.98 19.39
N ASP A 29 -7.38 12.77 20.02
CA ASP A 29 -8.62 12.48 19.30
C ASP A 29 -8.96 13.55 18.26
N GLU A 30 -8.75 14.83 18.61
CA GLU A 30 -8.95 15.95 17.70
C GLU A 30 -8.04 15.85 16.47
N ALA A 31 -6.73 15.60 16.66
CA ALA A 31 -5.79 15.47 15.56
C ALA A 31 -6.09 14.26 14.65
N ILE A 32 -6.61 13.15 15.21
CA ILE A 32 -7.04 12.00 14.40
C ILE A 32 -8.29 12.36 13.59
N ARG A 33 -9.26 13.08 14.18
CA ARG A 33 -10.45 13.56 13.45
C ARG A 33 -10.06 14.52 12.33
N ASP A 34 -9.19 15.49 12.62
CA ASP A 34 -8.69 16.44 11.60
C ASP A 34 -7.99 15.70 10.44
N LEU A 35 -7.19 14.69 10.75
CA LEU A 35 -6.57 13.83 9.73
C LEU A 35 -7.62 13.09 8.89
N TYR A 36 -8.59 12.47 9.54
CA TYR A 36 -9.68 11.74 8.87
C TYR A 36 -10.51 12.66 7.97
N GLU A 37 -10.94 13.80 8.48
CA GLU A 37 -11.71 14.79 7.72
C GLU A 37 -10.90 15.35 6.55
N GLY A 38 -9.60 15.62 6.75
CA GLY A 38 -8.69 16.03 5.69
C GLY A 38 -8.51 14.99 4.60
N CYS A 39 -8.42 13.71 4.97
CA CYS A 39 -8.42 12.60 4.01
C CYS A 39 -9.71 12.58 3.18
N ARG A 40 -10.87 12.63 3.85
CA ARG A 40 -12.19 12.63 3.20
C ARG A 40 -12.36 13.84 2.26
N ALA A 41 -11.95 15.02 2.70
CA ALA A 41 -11.99 16.24 1.89
C ALA A 41 -11.10 16.15 0.63
N ALA A 42 -9.98 15.41 0.71
CA ALA A 42 -9.10 15.13 -0.42
C ALA A 42 -9.59 13.98 -1.32
N GLY A 43 -10.72 13.33 -1.00
CA GLY A 43 -11.26 12.17 -1.72
C GLY A 43 -10.53 10.86 -1.38
N VAL A 44 -9.83 10.82 -0.25
CA VAL A 44 -9.17 9.62 0.27
C VAL A 44 -10.09 8.98 1.31
N ASP A 45 -10.79 7.91 0.91
CA ASP A 45 -11.73 7.15 1.74
C ASP A 45 -11.27 5.71 2.00
N PHE A 46 -10.02 5.39 1.68
CA PHE A 46 -9.38 4.11 1.92
C PHE A 46 -8.33 4.25 3.02
N PHE A 47 -8.52 3.53 4.14
CA PHE A 47 -7.67 3.56 5.32
C PHE A 47 -6.97 2.23 5.53
N ASP A 48 -5.64 2.27 5.68
CA ASP A 48 -4.76 1.10 5.78
C ASP A 48 -4.17 0.97 7.19
N HIS A 49 -4.48 -0.13 7.83
CA HIS A 49 -4.04 -0.50 9.17
C HIS A 49 -3.15 -1.77 9.16
N ALA A 50 -2.74 -2.21 10.33
CA ALA A 50 -2.25 -3.55 10.63
C ALA A 50 -2.40 -3.83 12.13
N ASP A 51 -2.59 -5.09 12.49
CA ASP A 51 -2.65 -5.56 13.88
C ASP A 51 -1.39 -5.23 14.69
N LEU A 52 -0.25 -5.14 13.99
CA LEU A 52 1.06 -4.81 14.54
C LEU A 52 1.26 -3.32 14.85
N TYR A 53 0.45 -2.42 14.26
CA TYR A 53 0.73 -0.98 14.35
C TYR A 53 0.41 -0.41 15.73
N GLY A 54 1.39 0.30 16.31
CA GLY A 54 1.35 0.88 17.63
C GLY A 54 2.40 0.31 18.57
N SER A 55 2.40 0.76 19.80
CA SER A 55 3.25 0.26 20.91
C SER A 55 2.74 -1.07 21.48
N SER A 56 1.48 -1.39 21.21
CA SER A 56 0.81 -2.65 21.55
C SER A 56 0.05 -3.16 20.34
N ARG A 57 -0.18 -4.47 20.30
CA ARG A 57 -0.99 -5.10 19.25
C ARG A 57 -2.35 -4.41 19.15
N HIS A 58 -2.78 -4.09 17.92
CA HIS A 58 -4.00 -3.32 17.62
C HIS A 58 -4.01 -1.88 18.16
N GLY A 59 -2.88 -1.31 18.56
CA GLY A 59 -2.84 0.03 19.17
C GLY A 59 -3.40 1.12 18.27
N CYS A 60 -2.94 1.20 17.03
CA CYS A 60 -3.46 2.18 16.06
C CYS A 60 -4.91 1.90 15.64
N GLU A 61 -5.32 0.62 15.56
CA GLU A 61 -6.70 0.24 15.24
C GLU A 61 -7.68 0.72 16.33
N ARG A 62 -7.35 0.48 17.62
CA ARG A 62 -8.13 1.02 18.76
C ARG A 62 -8.20 2.54 18.74
N ARG A 63 -7.06 3.21 18.53
CA ARG A 63 -7.02 4.68 18.49
C ARG A 63 -7.91 5.25 17.39
N PHE A 64 -7.94 4.61 16.23
CA PHE A 64 -8.81 5.00 15.13
C PHE A 64 -10.29 4.95 15.56
N SER A 65 -10.73 3.83 16.11
CA SER A 65 -12.13 3.65 16.52
C SER A 65 -12.53 4.54 17.69
N GLU A 66 -11.68 4.68 18.71
CA GLU A 66 -11.92 5.51 19.90
C GLU A 66 -12.05 7.00 19.55
N ALA A 67 -11.17 7.49 18.67
CA ALA A 67 -11.17 8.88 18.25
C ALA A 67 -12.34 9.21 17.33
N LEU A 68 -12.66 8.36 16.37
CA LEU A 68 -13.64 8.67 15.33
C LEU A 68 -15.07 8.28 15.73
N ARG A 69 -15.28 7.11 16.35
CA ARG A 69 -16.60 6.59 16.73
C ARG A 69 -17.60 6.64 15.58
N LEU A 70 -17.17 6.16 14.41
CA LEU A 70 -17.98 6.23 13.20
C LEU A 70 -19.34 5.56 13.39
N SER A 71 -20.38 6.23 12.94
CA SER A 71 -21.70 5.60 12.77
C SER A 71 -21.64 4.54 11.66
N SER A 72 -22.64 3.65 11.62
CA SER A 72 -22.71 2.65 10.54
C SER A 72 -22.75 3.29 9.15
N ALA A 73 -23.42 4.43 9.00
CA ALA A 73 -23.48 5.16 7.73
C ALA A 73 -22.11 5.70 7.31
N GLU A 74 -21.34 6.28 8.24
CA GLU A 74 -19.99 6.76 7.97
C GLU A 74 -19.03 5.59 7.68
N ARG A 75 -19.18 4.45 8.38
CA ARG A 75 -18.42 3.23 8.13
C ARG A 75 -18.66 2.68 6.72
N ASP A 76 -19.87 2.81 6.20
CA ASP A 76 -20.24 2.37 4.86
C ASP A 76 -19.61 3.22 3.75
N GLU A 77 -19.19 4.45 4.07
CA GLU A 77 -18.56 5.37 3.12
C GLU A 77 -17.04 5.19 2.97
N ILE A 78 -16.42 4.30 3.74
CA ILE A 78 -14.98 4.09 3.73
C ILE A 78 -14.59 2.64 3.47
N THR A 79 -13.38 2.45 2.96
CA THR A 79 -12.73 1.15 2.83
C THR A 79 -11.72 0.98 3.97
N LEU A 80 -11.91 -0.04 4.82
CA LEU A 80 -10.95 -0.41 5.86
C LEU A 80 -10.16 -1.65 5.43
N GLN A 81 -8.85 -1.48 5.35
CA GLN A 81 -7.87 -2.53 5.15
C GLN A 81 -7.05 -2.71 6.41
N THR A 82 -6.80 -3.95 6.80
CA THR A 82 -5.81 -4.26 7.84
C THR A 82 -4.97 -5.47 7.44
N LYS A 83 -3.99 -5.83 8.27
CA LYS A 83 -3.02 -6.87 7.98
C LYS A 83 -2.79 -7.75 9.19
N THR A 84 -2.46 -9.02 8.96
CA THR A 84 -2.14 -10.03 9.98
C THR A 84 -0.95 -10.89 9.57
N GLY A 85 -0.47 -11.72 10.47
CA GLY A 85 0.55 -12.74 10.20
C GLY A 85 1.96 -12.39 10.68
N ILE A 86 2.15 -11.25 11.37
CA ILE A 86 3.39 -10.95 12.10
C ILE A 86 3.12 -11.07 13.59
N VAL A 87 3.86 -11.95 14.26
CA VAL A 87 3.85 -12.08 15.73
C VAL A 87 5.04 -11.30 16.28
N ALA A 88 4.76 -10.19 17.00
CA ALA A 88 5.77 -9.25 17.44
C ALA A 88 6.52 -9.69 18.71
N ASP A 89 5.90 -10.49 19.58
CA ASP A 89 6.44 -10.83 20.91
C ASP A 89 7.79 -11.55 20.84
N ASP A 90 7.93 -12.49 19.89
CA ASP A 90 9.17 -13.23 19.61
C ASP A 90 9.59 -13.17 18.14
N TRP A 91 8.99 -12.26 17.38
CA TRP A 91 9.31 -11.85 16.02
C TRP A 91 9.38 -12.99 15.01
N HIS A 92 8.24 -13.63 14.78
CA HIS A 92 8.08 -14.65 13.74
C HIS A 92 6.83 -14.35 12.86
N PHE A 93 6.61 -15.18 11.85
CA PHE A 93 5.44 -15.12 10.99
C PHE A 93 4.57 -16.35 11.25
N ASP A 94 3.24 -16.16 11.23
CA ASP A 94 2.28 -17.21 11.44
C ASP A 94 1.06 -17.03 10.52
N HIS A 95 0.94 -17.92 9.51
CA HIS A 95 -0.19 -17.98 8.60
C HIS A 95 -1.07 -19.21 8.88
N SER A 96 -1.08 -19.73 10.11
CA SER A 96 -2.02 -20.77 10.50
C SER A 96 -3.46 -20.25 10.47
N TYR A 97 -4.42 -21.16 10.30
CA TYR A 97 -5.84 -20.86 10.39
C TYR A 97 -6.19 -20.13 11.68
N GLU A 98 -5.71 -20.63 12.80
CA GLU A 98 -6.02 -20.11 14.13
C GLU A 98 -5.52 -18.66 14.28
N HIS A 99 -4.27 -18.38 13.89
CA HIS A 99 -3.70 -17.03 13.98
C HIS A 99 -4.42 -16.05 13.07
N ILE A 100 -4.67 -16.39 11.80
CA ILE A 100 -5.35 -15.50 10.84
C ILE A 100 -6.75 -15.14 11.33
N VAL A 101 -7.54 -16.12 11.77
CA VAL A 101 -8.92 -15.91 12.22
C VAL A 101 -8.96 -15.08 13.50
N THR A 102 -8.14 -15.45 14.50
CA THR A 102 -8.09 -14.74 15.79
C THR A 102 -7.66 -13.29 15.59
N SER A 103 -6.59 -13.05 14.83
CA SER A 103 -6.12 -11.70 14.56
C SER A 103 -7.14 -10.84 13.81
N ALA A 104 -7.83 -11.40 12.83
CA ALA A 104 -8.88 -10.68 12.12
C ALA A 104 -10.05 -10.31 13.03
N GLU A 105 -10.47 -11.20 13.93
CA GLU A 105 -11.53 -10.96 14.91
C GLU A 105 -11.12 -9.89 15.94
N GLU A 106 -9.87 -9.92 16.41
CA GLU A 106 -9.33 -8.90 17.30
C GLU A 106 -9.22 -7.53 16.60
N SER A 107 -8.84 -7.50 15.32
CA SER A 107 -8.84 -6.26 14.51
C SER A 107 -10.25 -5.68 14.35
N LEU A 108 -11.26 -6.53 14.10
CA LEU A 108 -12.67 -6.09 14.05
C LEU A 108 -13.10 -5.45 15.38
N GLN A 109 -12.75 -6.09 16.50
CA GLN A 109 -13.04 -5.55 17.82
C GLN A 109 -12.31 -4.22 18.08
N ALA A 110 -11.02 -4.14 17.74
CA ALA A 110 -10.21 -2.95 17.92
C ALA A 110 -10.70 -1.77 17.05
N LEU A 111 -11.06 -2.04 15.80
CA LEU A 111 -11.63 -1.05 14.87
C LEU A 111 -13.09 -0.69 15.17
N GLY A 112 -13.77 -1.42 16.07
CA GLY A 112 -15.17 -1.18 16.41
C GLY A 112 -16.11 -1.38 15.22
N THR A 113 -15.85 -2.37 14.37
CA THR A 113 -16.62 -2.65 13.16
C THR A 113 -16.95 -4.14 13.05
N ASP A 114 -18.01 -4.44 12.30
CA ASP A 114 -18.44 -5.82 12.04
C ASP A 114 -17.75 -6.46 10.83
N ARG A 115 -17.04 -5.67 10.01
CA ARG A 115 -16.40 -6.15 8.80
C ARG A 115 -15.11 -5.41 8.47
N LEU A 116 -14.18 -6.13 7.84
CA LEU A 116 -13.04 -5.59 7.10
C LEU A 116 -13.37 -5.63 5.59
N ASP A 117 -13.02 -4.57 4.87
CA ASP A 117 -13.18 -4.58 3.43
C ASP A 117 -12.03 -5.34 2.75
N VAL A 118 -10.81 -5.25 3.32
CA VAL A 118 -9.64 -6.00 2.86
C VAL A 118 -8.81 -6.50 4.05
N LEU A 119 -8.40 -7.76 4.01
CA LEU A 119 -7.40 -8.34 4.92
C LEU A 119 -6.17 -8.79 4.13
N LEU A 120 -4.99 -8.30 4.53
CA LEU A 120 -3.72 -8.69 3.92
C LEU A 120 -2.93 -9.65 4.82
N LEU A 121 -2.25 -10.63 4.22
CA LEU A 121 -1.13 -11.31 4.85
C LEU A 121 0.09 -10.38 4.82
N HIS A 122 0.57 -9.92 5.99
CA HIS A 122 1.48 -8.77 6.11
C HIS A 122 2.88 -9.02 5.55
N ARG A 123 3.40 -10.24 5.72
CA ARG A 123 4.69 -10.71 5.21
C ARG A 123 4.57 -12.17 4.77
N PRO A 124 5.40 -12.64 3.83
CA PRO A 124 5.45 -14.07 3.55
C PRO A 124 5.88 -14.86 4.79
N ASP A 125 5.18 -15.94 5.08
CA ASP A 125 5.59 -16.95 6.05
C ASP A 125 6.30 -18.11 5.32
N ALA A 126 7.53 -18.42 5.74
CA ALA A 126 8.31 -19.51 5.15
C ALA A 126 7.75 -20.91 5.49
N LEU A 127 6.90 -20.99 6.52
CA LEU A 127 6.26 -22.21 6.98
C LEU A 127 4.78 -22.31 6.57
N VAL A 128 4.33 -21.43 5.66
CA VAL A 128 2.93 -21.36 5.26
C VAL A 128 2.43 -22.68 4.68
N GLU A 129 1.28 -23.12 5.17
CA GLU A 129 0.49 -24.21 4.59
C GLU A 129 -0.71 -23.59 3.87
N PRO A 130 -0.76 -23.63 2.52
CA PRO A 130 -1.84 -22.96 1.75
C PRO A 130 -3.26 -23.40 2.14
N ASP A 131 -3.44 -24.65 2.57
CA ASP A 131 -4.74 -25.17 3.03
C ASP A 131 -5.22 -24.48 4.33
N GLU A 132 -4.30 -24.11 5.22
CA GLU A 132 -4.64 -23.37 6.46
C GLU A 132 -5.12 -21.95 6.11
N VAL A 133 -4.42 -21.27 5.20
CA VAL A 133 -4.82 -19.95 4.70
C VAL A 133 -6.18 -20.02 4.01
N ALA A 134 -6.40 -21.03 3.15
CA ALA A 134 -7.66 -21.22 2.43
C ALA A 134 -8.84 -21.40 3.42
N ARG A 135 -8.68 -22.25 4.43
CA ARG A 135 -9.70 -22.46 5.48
C ARG A 135 -10.01 -21.17 6.25
N ALA A 136 -8.98 -20.38 6.57
CA ALA A 136 -9.15 -19.11 7.28
C ALA A 136 -9.92 -18.09 6.41
N PHE A 137 -9.56 -17.98 5.14
CA PHE A 137 -10.24 -17.07 4.21
C PHE A 137 -11.69 -17.50 3.96
N ASP A 138 -11.96 -18.80 3.75
CA ASP A 138 -13.32 -19.34 3.62
C ASP A 138 -14.18 -19.03 4.87
N HIS A 139 -13.62 -19.19 6.06
CA HIS A 139 -14.32 -18.90 7.31
C HIS A 139 -14.66 -17.40 7.43
N LEU A 140 -13.68 -16.53 7.20
CA LEU A 140 -13.84 -15.09 7.34
C LEU A 140 -14.77 -14.51 6.28
N GLU A 141 -14.71 -15.00 5.04
CA GLU A 141 -15.61 -14.59 3.96
C GLU A 141 -17.06 -15.07 4.21
N SER A 142 -17.24 -16.37 4.49
CA SER A 142 -18.57 -16.96 4.70
C SER A 142 -19.29 -16.39 5.93
N SER A 143 -18.55 -15.96 6.96
CA SER A 143 -19.10 -15.26 8.12
C SER A 143 -19.37 -13.76 7.88
N GLY A 144 -19.01 -13.21 6.73
CA GLY A 144 -19.17 -11.81 6.39
C GLY A 144 -18.18 -10.86 7.08
N LYS A 145 -17.19 -11.40 7.79
CA LYS A 145 -16.17 -10.62 8.54
C LYS A 145 -15.14 -9.95 7.64
N VAL A 146 -14.81 -10.57 6.50
CA VAL A 146 -13.86 -10.03 5.52
C VAL A 146 -14.45 -10.13 4.11
N ARG A 147 -14.38 -9.05 3.33
CA ARG A 147 -14.93 -8.98 1.97
C ARG A 147 -13.94 -9.37 0.89
N ALA A 148 -12.65 -9.07 1.10
CA ALA A 148 -11.62 -9.34 0.11
C ALA A 148 -10.26 -9.62 0.79
N PHE A 149 -9.41 -10.37 0.10
CA PHE A 149 -8.11 -10.82 0.63
C PHE A 149 -6.97 -10.41 -0.28
N GLY A 150 -5.84 -10.10 0.33
CA GLY A 150 -4.63 -9.76 -0.39
C GLY A 150 -3.38 -10.18 0.39
N VAL A 151 -2.24 -9.73 -0.10
CA VAL A 151 -0.94 -10.02 0.50
C VAL A 151 -0.10 -8.75 0.59
N SER A 152 1.01 -8.80 1.31
CA SER A 152 2.01 -7.74 1.34
C SER A 152 3.40 -8.35 1.22
N ASN A 153 4.24 -7.77 0.36
CA ASN A 153 5.62 -8.18 0.11
C ASN A 153 5.80 -9.62 -0.42
N HIS A 154 4.78 -10.19 -1.05
CA HIS A 154 4.87 -11.51 -1.65
C HIS A 154 5.45 -11.45 -3.06
N THR A 155 6.29 -12.43 -3.38
CA THR A 155 6.76 -12.66 -4.75
C THR A 155 5.67 -13.34 -5.58
N PRO A 156 5.76 -13.30 -6.94
CA PRO A 156 4.83 -14.01 -7.81
C PRO A 156 4.66 -15.50 -7.46
N ARG A 157 5.76 -16.19 -7.11
CA ARG A 157 5.72 -17.62 -6.80
C ARG A 157 5.10 -17.93 -5.43
N GLN A 158 5.25 -17.03 -4.47
CA GLN A 158 4.55 -17.17 -3.19
C GLN A 158 3.03 -16.98 -3.35
N ILE A 159 2.61 -16.06 -4.22
CA ILE A 159 1.20 -15.93 -4.57
C ILE A 159 0.68 -17.16 -5.32
N ASP A 160 1.46 -17.69 -6.27
CA ASP A 160 1.10 -18.95 -6.97
C ASP A 160 0.96 -20.11 -5.98
N LEU A 161 1.85 -20.20 -4.97
CA LEU A 161 1.76 -21.22 -3.93
C LEU A 161 0.46 -21.11 -3.13
N LEU A 162 0.08 -19.92 -2.68
CA LEU A 162 -1.19 -19.71 -1.97
C LEU A 162 -2.38 -20.11 -2.84
N LYS A 163 -2.36 -19.76 -4.13
CA LYS A 163 -3.42 -20.12 -5.09
C LYS A 163 -3.56 -21.61 -5.38
N THR A 164 -2.69 -22.47 -4.88
CA THR A 164 -2.89 -23.94 -4.97
C THR A 164 -4.06 -24.41 -4.12
N ALA A 165 -4.44 -23.67 -3.07
CA ALA A 165 -5.55 -23.97 -2.18
C ALA A 165 -6.54 -22.81 -2.06
N VAL A 166 -6.05 -21.55 -1.97
CA VAL A 166 -6.89 -20.34 -1.84
C VAL A 166 -7.66 -20.10 -3.13
N THR A 167 -8.99 -20.06 -3.04
CA THR A 167 -9.90 -19.84 -4.17
C THR A 167 -10.33 -18.38 -4.32
N GLN A 168 -10.27 -17.61 -3.25
CA GLN A 168 -10.57 -16.18 -3.25
C GLN A 168 -9.57 -15.42 -4.14
N PRO A 169 -10.02 -14.40 -4.86
CA PRO A 169 -9.12 -13.51 -5.57
C PRO A 169 -8.16 -12.81 -4.61
N ILE A 170 -6.87 -12.82 -4.93
CA ILE A 170 -5.90 -11.94 -4.27
C ILE A 170 -6.04 -10.56 -4.90
N VAL A 171 -6.65 -9.63 -4.16
CA VAL A 171 -7.02 -8.30 -4.72
C VAL A 171 -5.86 -7.31 -4.72
N ALA A 172 -4.93 -7.44 -3.79
CA ALA A 172 -3.81 -6.51 -3.65
C ALA A 172 -2.52 -7.22 -3.24
N ASN A 173 -1.38 -6.64 -3.63
CA ASN A 173 -0.06 -6.93 -3.06
C ASN A 173 0.57 -5.59 -2.66
N GLN A 174 0.71 -5.35 -1.35
CA GLN A 174 1.28 -4.12 -0.83
C GLN A 174 2.80 -4.25 -0.72
N VAL A 175 3.56 -3.46 -1.50
CA VAL A 175 5.01 -3.60 -1.68
C VAL A 175 5.74 -2.27 -1.48
N GLN A 176 7.01 -2.32 -1.09
CA GLN A 176 7.82 -1.12 -1.07
C GLN A 176 8.02 -0.60 -2.49
N LEU A 177 7.67 0.65 -2.71
CA LEU A 177 7.89 1.30 -3.99
C LEU A 177 7.95 2.82 -3.79
N SER A 178 9.06 3.41 -4.19
CA SER A 178 9.24 4.84 -4.39
C SER A 178 10.03 5.06 -5.68
N ILE A 179 10.23 6.29 -6.10
CA ILE A 179 11.04 6.58 -7.31
C ILE A 179 12.47 6.05 -7.14
N THR A 180 13.04 6.20 -5.94
CA THR A 180 14.42 5.74 -5.62
C THR A 180 14.49 4.27 -5.21
N HIS A 181 13.39 3.66 -4.85
CA HIS A 181 13.25 2.23 -4.56
C HIS A 181 12.28 1.61 -5.54
N SER A 182 12.65 1.51 -6.80
CA SER A 182 11.77 1.07 -7.89
C SER A 182 12.31 -0.13 -8.66
N THR A 183 13.10 -0.98 -8.02
CA THR A 183 13.72 -2.16 -8.65
C THR A 183 12.68 -3.07 -9.33
N ILE A 184 11.48 -3.21 -8.75
CA ILE A 184 10.40 -4.00 -9.36
C ILE A 184 9.92 -3.46 -10.73
N VAL A 185 10.17 -2.18 -10.99
CA VAL A 185 9.92 -1.53 -12.30
C VAL A 185 11.18 -1.55 -13.15
N ALA A 186 12.33 -1.14 -12.57
CA ALA A 186 13.60 -0.99 -13.24
C ALA A 186 14.13 -2.31 -13.84
N GLN A 187 13.92 -3.44 -13.16
CA GLN A 187 14.32 -4.75 -13.67
C GLN A 187 13.70 -5.08 -15.06
N GLY A 188 12.48 -4.63 -15.31
CA GLY A 188 11.84 -4.81 -16.62
C GLY A 188 12.46 -3.92 -17.71
N LEU A 189 13.01 -2.77 -17.33
CA LEU A 189 13.70 -1.83 -18.24
C LEU A 189 15.10 -2.32 -18.58
N ALA A 190 15.83 -2.85 -17.58
CA ALA A 190 17.18 -3.34 -17.71
C ALA A 190 17.27 -4.85 -18.09
N ALA A 191 16.17 -5.46 -18.45
CA ALA A 191 16.10 -6.89 -18.77
C ALA A 191 17.12 -7.25 -19.87
N ASN A 192 17.92 -8.30 -19.59
CA ASN A 192 18.93 -8.81 -20.52
C ASN A 192 20.10 -7.82 -20.81
N MET A 193 20.35 -6.84 -19.94
CA MET A 193 21.49 -5.92 -20.05
C MET A 193 22.67 -6.43 -19.23
N ALA A 194 23.82 -6.52 -19.84
CA ALA A 194 25.05 -6.93 -19.15
C ALA A 194 25.58 -5.81 -18.25
N GLY A 195 25.97 -6.16 -17.01
CA GLY A 195 26.59 -5.23 -16.06
C GLY A 195 25.63 -4.27 -15.35
N GLU A 196 24.33 -4.47 -15.50
CA GLU A 196 23.32 -3.66 -14.80
C GLU A 196 22.75 -4.41 -13.60
N ASP A 197 22.86 -3.84 -12.41
CA ASP A 197 22.35 -4.43 -11.17
C ASP A 197 20.82 -4.57 -11.18
N ASP A 198 20.12 -3.65 -11.83
CA ASP A 198 18.65 -3.69 -11.98
C ASP A 198 18.17 -4.84 -12.87
N SER A 199 19.04 -5.48 -13.66
CA SER A 199 18.70 -6.70 -14.40
C SER A 199 18.62 -7.93 -13.50
N ILE A 200 19.09 -7.84 -12.26
CA ILE A 200 19.07 -8.93 -11.29
C ILE A 200 17.70 -9.04 -10.67
N THR A 201 17.07 -10.19 -10.84
CA THR A 201 15.78 -10.51 -10.22
C THR A 201 15.93 -10.66 -8.70
N ARG A 202 15.32 -9.76 -7.92
CA ARG A 202 15.34 -9.78 -6.44
C ARG A 202 14.00 -10.15 -5.82
N ASP A 203 12.90 -10.00 -6.55
CA ASP A 203 11.51 -10.18 -6.10
C ASP A 203 10.83 -11.42 -6.69
N GLY A 204 11.59 -12.41 -7.11
CA GLY A 204 11.09 -13.59 -7.81
C GLY A 204 10.78 -13.38 -9.30
N GLY A 205 11.04 -12.17 -9.81
CA GLY A 205 10.96 -11.78 -11.22
C GLY A 205 9.58 -11.38 -11.71
N GLY A 206 9.53 -10.19 -12.32
CA GLY A 206 8.37 -9.72 -13.04
C GLY A 206 7.14 -9.42 -12.17
N LEU A 207 7.31 -8.96 -10.93
CA LEU A 207 6.21 -8.70 -10.00
C LEU A 207 5.17 -7.75 -10.61
N VAL A 208 5.61 -6.69 -11.30
CA VAL A 208 4.70 -5.73 -11.93
C VAL A 208 3.88 -6.39 -13.06
N ASP A 209 4.52 -7.16 -13.93
CA ASP A 209 3.85 -7.85 -15.03
C ASP A 209 2.93 -8.96 -14.51
N TYR A 210 3.37 -9.72 -13.52
CA TYR A 210 2.54 -10.74 -12.86
C TYR A 210 1.27 -10.12 -12.28
N SER A 211 1.41 -8.99 -11.57
CA SER A 211 0.28 -8.28 -10.97
C SER A 211 -0.68 -7.76 -12.04
N ARG A 212 -0.19 -7.24 -13.17
CA ARG A 212 -1.03 -6.81 -14.30
C ARG A 212 -1.77 -7.95 -14.95
N ILE A 213 -1.11 -9.10 -15.20
CA ILE A 213 -1.72 -10.30 -15.79
C ILE A 213 -2.85 -10.84 -14.91
N ASN A 214 -2.61 -10.90 -13.59
CA ASN A 214 -3.56 -11.43 -12.61
C ASN A 214 -4.54 -10.38 -12.08
N ARG A 215 -4.46 -9.12 -12.55
CA ARG A 215 -5.28 -7.99 -12.08
C ARG A 215 -5.17 -7.76 -10.56
N ILE A 216 -3.97 -7.94 -10.00
CA ILE A 216 -3.66 -7.66 -8.60
C ILE A 216 -3.26 -6.19 -8.48
N THR A 217 -3.93 -5.42 -7.63
CA THR A 217 -3.59 -4.03 -7.38
C THR A 217 -2.29 -3.94 -6.56
N LEU A 218 -1.27 -3.29 -7.12
CA LEU A 218 -0.06 -2.97 -6.36
C LEU A 218 -0.30 -1.74 -5.49
N GLN A 219 -0.01 -1.86 -4.20
CA GLN A 219 -0.10 -0.77 -3.22
C GLN A 219 1.30 -0.38 -2.77
N ALA A 220 1.76 0.82 -3.13
CA ALA A 220 3.10 1.32 -2.84
C ALA A 220 3.19 1.84 -1.40
N TRP A 221 3.80 1.10 -0.49
CA TRP A 221 4.12 1.62 0.83
C TRP A 221 5.49 2.33 0.83
N SER A 222 5.70 3.27 1.75
CA SER A 222 6.88 4.18 1.78
C SER A 222 7.13 4.92 0.46
N PRO A 223 6.11 5.50 -0.18
CA PRO A 223 6.18 5.99 -1.57
C PRO A 223 7.14 7.16 -1.76
N PHE A 224 7.55 7.82 -0.68
CA PHE A 224 8.42 9.00 -0.69
C PHE A 224 9.72 8.80 0.09
N GLN A 225 9.98 7.59 0.59
CA GLN A 225 11.22 7.30 1.30
C GLN A 225 12.36 6.97 0.33
N LYS A 226 13.57 7.35 0.72
CA LYS A 226 14.81 6.99 0.01
C LYS A 226 15.06 5.49 0.09
N ASN A 227 14.90 4.96 1.30
CA ASN A 227 15.10 3.57 1.65
C ASN A 227 14.24 3.23 2.87
N PHE A 228 14.36 2.03 3.43
CA PHE A 228 13.60 1.62 4.61
C PHE A 228 13.97 2.49 5.83
N PHE A 229 13.03 3.35 6.25
CA PHE A 229 13.18 4.32 7.35
C PHE A 229 14.37 5.30 7.28
N ASP A 230 14.91 5.55 6.08
CA ASP A 230 16.07 6.41 5.87
C ASP A 230 15.70 7.82 5.33
N GLY A 231 14.60 8.36 5.80
CA GLY A 231 14.14 9.69 5.40
C GLY A 231 13.45 9.73 4.03
N VAL A 232 13.07 10.94 3.63
CA VAL A 232 12.32 11.18 2.37
C VAL A 232 13.24 11.63 1.24
N ILE A 233 12.79 11.43 0.00
CA ILE A 233 13.54 11.83 -1.21
C ILE A 233 13.60 13.35 -1.39
N PHE A 234 12.63 14.09 -0.86
CA PHE A 234 12.51 15.55 -1.06
C PHE A 234 13.64 16.31 -0.36
N GLY A 235 14.43 17.04 -1.14
CA GLY A 235 15.59 17.78 -0.65
C GLY A 235 16.77 16.89 -0.22
N ALA A 236 16.75 15.60 -0.49
CA ALA A 236 17.84 14.69 -0.15
C ALA A 236 19.07 14.97 -1.00
N PRO A 237 20.25 15.21 -0.38
CA PRO A 237 21.46 15.60 -1.11
C PRO A 237 22.02 14.48 -1.99
N GLU A 238 21.62 13.24 -1.76
CA GLU A 238 22.00 12.07 -2.56
C GLU A 238 21.31 12.04 -3.93
N TYR A 239 20.21 12.79 -4.10
CA TYR A 239 19.39 12.81 -5.31
C TYR A 239 19.18 14.24 -5.86
N PRO A 240 20.25 14.99 -6.17
CA PRO A 240 20.12 16.39 -6.59
C PRO A 240 19.36 16.51 -7.93
N GLU A 241 19.66 15.68 -8.91
CA GLU A 241 19.01 15.69 -10.23
C GLU A 241 17.52 15.33 -10.15
N LEU A 242 17.18 14.36 -9.28
CA LEU A 242 15.79 14.00 -9.03
C LEU A 242 15.02 15.17 -8.40
N ASN A 243 15.59 15.84 -7.40
CA ASN A 243 14.94 16.96 -6.73
C ASN A 243 14.76 18.15 -7.68
N GLU A 244 15.75 18.49 -8.52
CA GLU A 244 15.62 19.52 -9.54
C GLU A 244 14.50 19.19 -10.53
N LEU A 245 14.40 17.93 -10.96
CA LEU A 245 13.33 17.50 -11.86
C LEU A 245 11.95 17.54 -11.20
N LEU A 246 11.85 17.09 -9.93
CA LEU A 246 10.61 17.15 -9.15
C LEU A 246 10.12 18.59 -9.01
N ASP A 247 11.00 19.54 -8.65
CA ASP A 247 10.66 20.96 -8.50
C ASP A 247 10.22 21.58 -9.83
N ARG A 248 10.92 21.28 -10.93
CA ARG A 248 10.58 21.76 -12.26
C ARG A 248 9.21 21.24 -12.73
N LEU A 249 8.91 19.98 -12.49
CA LEU A 249 7.61 19.40 -12.83
C LEU A 249 6.50 19.90 -11.90
N ALA A 250 6.79 20.09 -10.63
CA ALA A 250 5.87 20.70 -9.68
C ALA A 250 5.44 22.09 -10.13
N ALA A 251 6.40 22.93 -10.54
CA ALA A 251 6.12 24.25 -11.10
C ALA A 251 5.31 24.17 -12.41
N LYS A 252 5.62 23.21 -13.31
CA LYS A 252 4.90 23.02 -14.57
C LYS A 252 3.43 22.68 -14.37
N TYR A 253 3.12 21.83 -13.39
CA TYR A 253 1.76 21.33 -13.14
C TYR A 253 1.02 22.13 -12.04
N ASP A 254 1.66 23.16 -11.49
CA ASP A 254 1.13 23.99 -10.39
C ASP A 254 0.74 23.14 -9.15
N VAL A 255 1.66 22.28 -8.73
CA VAL A 255 1.49 21.35 -7.61
C VAL A 255 2.77 21.27 -6.76
N THR A 256 2.75 20.46 -5.71
CA THR A 256 3.94 20.18 -4.89
C THR A 256 4.80 19.05 -5.48
N PRO A 257 6.10 18.94 -5.13
CA PRO A 257 6.93 17.79 -5.47
C PRO A 257 6.35 16.45 -5.01
N THR A 258 5.62 16.45 -3.87
CA THR A 258 4.89 15.28 -3.37
C THR A 258 3.82 14.80 -4.35
N ALA A 259 3.09 15.73 -4.97
CA ALA A 259 2.12 15.40 -6.01
C ALA A 259 2.79 14.75 -7.23
N ILE A 260 3.95 15.24 -7.65
CA ILE A 260 4.70 14.65 -8.78
C ILE A 260 5.18 13.23 -8.45
N ALA A 261 5.71 13.01 -7.23
CA ALA A 261 6.11 11.67 -6.80
C ALA A 261 4.91 10.70 -6.71
N THR A 262 3.75 11.17 -6.26
CA THR A 262 2.50 10.41 -6.32
C THR A 262 2.13 10.09 -7.78
N ALA A 263 2.16 11.09 -8.65
CA ALA A 263 1.82 10.94 -10.05
C ALA A 263 2.73 9.94 -10.77
N TRP A 264 4.00 9.85 -10.40
CA TRP A 264 4.91 8.87 -10.97
C TRP A 264 4.42 7.42 -10.73
N ILE A 265 3.94 7.12 -9.53
CA ILE A 265 3.39 5.79 -9.18
C ILE A 265 2.02 5.58 -9.87
N THR A 266 1.10 6.53 -9.70
CA THR A 266 -0.28 6.39 -10.16
C THR A 266 -0.44 6.47 -11.70
N ARG A 267 0.54 7.06 -12.39
CA ARG A 267 0.60 7.10 -13.87
C ARG A 267 0.85 5.73 -14.49
N HIS A 268 1.42 4.80 -13.72
CA HIS A 268 1.74 3.47 -14.24
C HIS A 268 0.46 2.70 -14.62
N PRO A 269 0.44 1.98 -15.76
CA PRO A 269 -0.76 1.28 -16.24
C PRO A 269 -1.12 0.03 -15.43
N ALA A 270 -0.39 -0.28 -14.36
CA ALA A 270 -0.74 -1.32 -13.38
C ALA A 270 -1.81 -0.87 -12.38
N HIS A 271 -2.36 0.34 -12.50
CA HIS A 271 -3.37 0.89 -11.59
C HIS A 271 -2.93 0.87 -10.13
N MET A 272 -1.69 1.30 -9.88
CA MET A 272 -1.10 1.28 -8.55
C MET A 272 -1.77 2.28 -7.60
N GLN A 273 -1.84 1.92 -6.33
CA GLN A 273 -2.22 2.80 -5.23
C GLN A 273 -0.98 3.29 -4.47
N VAL A 274 -1.07 4.48 -3.89
CA VAL A 274 -0.04 5.08 -3.03
C VAL A 274 -0.54 5.04 -1.59
N VAL A 275 0.16 4.34 -0.70
CA VAL A 275 -0.16 4.24 0.73
C VAL A 275 0.65 5.28 1.49
N LEU A 276 -0.02 6.33 1.93
CA LEU A 276 0.60 7.45 2.63
C LEU A 276 0.89 7.09 4.10
N GLY A 277 2.03 7.53 4.61
CA GLY A 277 2.39 7.38 6.02
C GLY A 277 2.41 8.70 6.79
N THR A 278 1.79 9.75 6.28
CA THR A 278 1.74 11.07 6.93
C THR A 278 0.54 11.20 7.86
N THR A 279 0.71 11.93 8.96
CA THR A 279 -0.34 12.34 9.88
C THR A 279 -0.78 13.79 9.67
N ASN A 280 -0.27 14.46 8.64
CA ASN A 280 -0.58 15.85 8.33
C ASN A 280 -1.61 15.91 7.19
N PRO A 281 -2.83 16.47 7.42
CA PRO A 281 -3.88 16.58 6.41
C PRO A 281 -3.44 17.33 5.15
N GLN A 282 -2.62 18.38 5.29
CA GLN A 282 -2.12 19.12 4.14
C GLN A 282 -1.24 18.24 3.24
N ARG A 283 -0.38 17.40 3.84
CA ARG A 283 0.45 16.46 3.06
C ARG A 283 -0.38 15.36 2.38
N VAL A 284 -1.53 14.99 2.96
CA VAL A 284 -2.49 14.10 2.28
C VAL A 284 -3.07 14.80 1.06
N ALA A 285 -3.52 16.06 1.21
CA ALA A 285 -4.03 16.86 0.09
C ALA A 285 -2.97 17.06 -1.00
N ASP A 286 -1.72 17.35 -0.62
CA ASP A 286 -0.59 17.48 -1.55
C ASP A 286 -0.37 16.20 -2.37
N ALA A 287 -0.38 15.04 -1.71
CA ALA A 287 -0.23 13.76 -2.39
C ALA A 287 -1.46 13.46 -3.28
N ALA A 288 -2.66 13.71 -2.78
CA ALA A 288 -3.92 13.50 -3.52
C ALA A 288 -4.00 14.36 -4.79
N ALA A 289 -3.39 15.55 -4.79
CA ALA A 289 -3.28 16.38 -5.99
C ALA A 289 -2.50 15.69 -7.12
N GLY A 290 -1.63 14.73 -6.79
CA GLY A 290 -0.90 13.91 -7.76
C GLY A 290 -1.69 12.74 -8.37
N SER A 291 -2.88 12.47 -7.85
CA SER A 291 -3.70 11.29 -8.19
C SER A 291 -3.92 11.10 -9.70
N ASP A 292 -4.11 12.17 -10.46
CA ASP A 292 -4.47 12.12 -11.88
C ASP A 292 -3.63 13.07 -12.77
N ILE A 293 -2.41 13.39 -12.36
CA ILE A 293 -1.51 14.19 -13.18
C ILE A 293 -1.03 13.35 -14.37
N PRO A 294 -1.25 13.82 -15.62
CA PRO A 294 -0.92 13.07 -16.82
C PRO A 294 0.56 13.24 -17.19
N LEU A 295 1.49 12.79 -16.35
CA LEU A 295 2.91 12.82 -16.71
C LEU A 295 3.12 12.21 -18.10
N THR A 296 3.83 12.92 -18.95
CA THR A 296 4.24 12.39 -20.24
C THR A 296 5.19 11.20 -20.05
N ARG A 297 5.38 10.40 -21.10
CA ARG A 297 6.37 9.31 -21.05
C ARG A 297 7.78 9.83 -20.74
N ALA A 298 8.19 10.93 -21.37
CA ALA A 298 9.50 11.52 -21.14
C ALA A 298 9.70 11.98 -19.69
N GLU A 299 8.69 12.57 -19.07
CA GLU A 299 8.74 12.98 -17.66
C GLU A 299 8.80 11.77 -16.73
N TRP A 300 7.98 10.76 -17.00
CA TRP A 300 7.95 9.53 -16.20
C TRP A 300 9.29 8.80 -16.22
N TYR A 301 9.86 8.60 -17.43
CA TYR A 301 11.19 7.98 -17.59
C TYR A 301 12.32 8.87 -17.09
N GLY A 302 12.17 10.19 -17.22
CA GLY A 302 13.12 11.16 -16.67
C GLY A 302 13.26 11.04 -15.15
N LEU A 303 12.15 10.86 -14.44
CA LEU A 303 12.13 10.71 -12.98
C LEU A 303 12.86 9.43 -12.52
N ILE A 304 12.59 8.29 -13.13
CA ILE A 304 13.28 7.03 -12.76
C ILE A 304 14.76 7.07 -13.14
N SER A 305 15.13 7.73 -14.24
CA SER A 305 16.52 7.93 -14.62
C SER A 305 17.25 8.86 -13.64
N ALA A 306 16.64 9.97 -13.25
CA ALA A 306 17.19 10.91 -12.28
C ALA A 306 17.33 10.30 -10.85
N ALA A 307 16.61 9.24 -10.55
CA ALA A 307 16.75 8.44 -9.34
C ALA A 307 17.92 7.43 -9.41
N GLY A 308 18.65 7.36 -10.53
CA GLY A 308 19.82 6.51 -10.71
C GLY A 308 19.57 5.17 -11.41
N HIS A 309 18.32 4.87 -11.80
CA HIS A 309 18.03 3.67 -12.58
C HIS A 309 18.37 3.87 -14.05
N LYS A 310 18.90 2.84 -14.68
CA LYS A 310 19.25 2.88 -16.09
C LYS A 310 18.00 2.83 -16.97
N VAL A 311 17.85 3.84 -17.81
CA VAL A 311 16.91 3.84 -18.93
C VAL A 311 17.72 3.81 -20.20
N PRO A 312 17.75 2.70 -20.96
CA PRO A 312 18.56 2.53 -22.15
C PRO A 312 18.21 3.52 -23.27
#